data_54e80d5b944bb3fb2506f99d72fb6263
#
_entry.id   54e80d5b944bb3fb2506f99d72fb6263
#
_cell.length_a   1.000
_cell.length_b   1.000
_cell.length_c   1.000
_cell.angle_alpha   90.00
_cell.angle_beta   90.00
_cell.angle_gamma   90.00
#
_symmetry.space_group_name_H-M   'P 1'
#
loop_
_entity.id
_entity.type
_entity.pdbx_description
1 polymer ?
#
loop_
_entity_poly.entity_id
_entity_poly.type
_entity_poly.pdbx_seq_one_letter_code
_entity_poly.pdbx_strand_id
1 'polypeptide(L)'
;MWLEATFLENVVPTPLKLRSLGIAGLICAVLASSAAFADDPSSHEAGAWQKHEYSFQFMGFTTTYSCDGLADKLKTLLIASGARPDATARAGACASGFGRPDKFARADLTFYTLAPAGSVTSDSKPVDGTWIPVTIASQRPRELAAGDCELVEQFRSSVLGMFTTRNVESRTTCVPHQLSGSSIDLKFQSFAAPPKASRPKHAAMTPEGSSPS
;
A
#
# COMPACT_ATOMS: atom_id res chain seq x y z
N MET A 1 -22.32 44.87 9.81
CA MET A 1 -22.73 44.17 11.03
C MET A 1 -21.56 43.28 11.41
N TRP A 2 -20.72 43.80 12.31
CA TRP A 2 -19.43 43.24 12.74
C TRP A 2 -19.69 42.30 13.88
N LEU A 3 -19.08 41.13 13.91
CA LEU A 3 -19.02 40.24 15.08
C LEU A 3 -17.55 39.87 15.30
N GLU A 4 -17.05 40.41 16.39
CA GLU A 4 -15.70 40.21 16.92
C GLU A 4 -15.50 38.78 17.41
N ALA A 5 -14.36 38.21 17.05
CA ALA A 5 -13.87 36.93 17.56
C ALA A 5 -13.02 37.21 18.81
N THR A 6 -13.47 36.74 19.96
CA THR A 6 -12.76 36.80 21.24
C THR A 6 -11.60 35.81 21.29
N PHE A 7 -10.44 36.36 21.53
CA PHE A 7 -9.16 35.73 21.87
C PHE A 7 -9.24 35.09 23.25
N LEU A 8 -8.96 33.81 23.38
CA LEU A 8 -8.76 33.10 24.63
C LEU A 8 -7.25 32.92 24.88
N GLU A 9 -6.80 33.57 25.95
CA GLU A 9 -5.45 33.64 26.45
C GLU A 9 -4.93 32.28 26.96
N ASN A 10 -3.69 32.01 26.59
CA ASN A 10 -2.85 30.94 27.07
C ASN A 10 -2.52 31.12 28.58
N VAL A 11 -2.99 30.24 29.42
CA VAL A 11 -2.54 30.12 30.81
C VAL A 11 -1.31 29.20 30.84
N VAL A 12 -0.16 29.80 31.12
CA VAL A 12 1.11 29.12 31.37
C VAL A 12 1.16 28.69 32.86
N PRO A 13 1.38 27.40 33.19
CA PRO A 13 1.63 27.00 34.56
C PRO A 13 3.10 27.23 34.94
N THR A 14 3.31 27.96 36.04
CA THR A 14 4.57 28.24 36.71
C THR A 14 5.23 26.98 37.31
N PRO A 15 6.58 26.90 37.33
CA PRO A 15 7.27 25.75 37.92
C PRO A 15 7.37 25.84 39.43
N LEU A 16 6.90 24.79 40.10
CA LEU A 16 7.10 24.58 41.55
C LEU A 16 8.57 24.25 41.83
N LYS A 17 9.21 25.11 42.64
CA LYS A 17 10.50 24.85 43.26
C LYS A 17 10.34 23.75 44.34
N LEU A 18 10.90 22.57 44.10
CA LEU A 18 11.06 21.52 45.10
C LEU A 18 12.42 21.63 45.76
N ARG A 19 12.38 21.85 47.07
CA ARG A 19 13.56 21.96 47.97
C ARG A 19 14.23 20.58 48.13
N SER A 20 15.53 20.61 48.03
CA SER A 20 16.48 19.61 48.46
C SER A 20 16.24 19.12 49.89
N LEU A 21 16.11 17.80 50.07
CA LEU A 21 16.47 17.10 51.31
C LEU A 21 17.14 15.79 50.90
N GLY A 22 18.43 15.68 51.25
CA GLY A 22 19.24 14.52 51.01
C GLY A 22 18.83 13.34 51.91
N ILE A 23 18.85 12.15 51.31
CA ILE A 23 19.00 10.88 52.04
C ILE A 23 19.84 9.98 51.13
N ALA A 24 21.02 9.63 51.65
CA ALA A 24 21.91 8.61 51.12
C ALA A 24 21.22 7.24 51.27
N GLY A 25 21.26 6.41 50.25
CA GLY A 25 20.82 5.04 50.44
C GLY A 25 20.59 4.27 49.14
N LEU A 26 21.50 3.36 48.91
CA LEU A 26 21.33 2.10 48.18
C LEU A 26 21.08 2.16 46.68
N ILE A 27 22.17 2.05 45.94
CA ILE A 27 22.19 1.74 44.50
C ILE A 27 21.74 0.29 44.31
N CYS A 28 20.48 0.05 43.97
CA CYS A 28 20.03 -1.19 43.34
C CYS A 28 19.98 -0.93 41.83
N ALA A 29 21.06 -1.32 41.14
CA ALA A 29 21.09 -1.35 39.68
C ALA A 29 20.14 -2.45 39.16
N VAL A 30 18.89 -2.11 38.92
CA VAL A 30 17.98 -2.92 38.13
C VAL A 30 18.35 -2.70 36.68
N LEU A 31 19.15 -3.62 36.14
CA LEU A 31 19.33 -3.76 34.68
C LEU A 31 17.99 -4.16 34.08
N ALA A 32 17.18 -3.17 33.73
CA ALA A 32 16.03 -3.36 32.86
C ALA A 32 16.56 -3.74 31.49
N SER A 33 16.70 -5.05 31.24
CA SER A 33 16.90 -5.60 29.90
C SER A 33 15.68 -5.23 29.07
N SER A 34 15.75 -4.13 28.35
CA SER A 34 14.81 -3.80 27.27
C SER A 34 15.02 -4.86 26.19
N ALA A 35 14.24 -5.94 26.24
CA ALA A 35 14.10 -6.83 25.09
C ALA A 35 13.51 -5.97 23.97
N ALA A 36 14.35 -5.48 23.07
CA ALA A 36 13.94 -4.98 21.79
C ALA A 36 13.32 -6.17 21.06
N PHE A 37 12.00 -6.23 21.03
CA PHE A 37 11.30 -7.11 20.11
C PHE A 37 11.64 -6.60 18.71
N ALA A 38 12.65 -7.22 18.09
CA ALA A 38 12.85 -7.13 16.66
C ALA A 38 11.58 -7.76 16.05
N ASP A 39 10.72 -6.95 15.45
CA ASP A 39 9.62 -7.44 14.61
C ASP A 39 10.25 -8.29 13.51
N ASP A 40 10.13 -9.62 13.65
CA ASP A 40 10.54 -10.56 12.61
C ASP A 40 9.62 -10.32 11.40
N PRO A 41 10.15 -9.88 10.24
CA PRO A 41 9.34 -9.59 9.05
C PRO A 41 8.60 -10.82 8.51
N SER A 42 8.88 -12.01 9.03
CA SER A 42 8.26 -13.29 8.65
C SER A 42 7.15 -13.75 9.60
N SER A 43 6.74 -12.95 10.60
CA SER A 43 5.65 -13.34 11.49
C SER A 43 4.35 -13.52 10.68
N HIS A 44 3.87 -14.76 10.62
CA HIS A 44 2.55 -15.06 10.07
C HIS A 44 1.48 -14.67 11.09
N GLU A 45 0.52 -13.89 10.63
CA GLU A 45 -0.61 -13.43 11.44
C GLU A 45 -1.92 -13.85 10.78
N ALA A 46 -2.90 -14.26 11.58
CA ALA A 46 -4.21 -14.59 11.04
C ALA A 46 -4.88 -13.36 10.48
N GLY A 47 -5.33 -13.44 9.23
CA GLY A 47 -6.03 -12.38 8.53
C GLY A 47 -7.39 -12.81 8.00
N ALA A 48 -8.19 -11.84 7.62
CA ALA A 48 -9.49 -12.02 6.98
C ALA A 48 -9.58 -11.17 5.70
N TRP A 49 -10.20 -11.73 4.66
CA TRP A 49 -10.41 -11.00 3.41
C TRP A 49 -11.51 -9.97 3.57
N GLN A 50 -11.21 -8.73 3.19
CA GLN A 50 -12.14 -7.62 3.13
C GLN A 50 -12.40 -7.26 1.67
N LYS A 51 -13.69 -7.25 1.26
CA LYS A 51 -14.11 -6.86 -0.09
C LYS A 51 -14.18 -5.34 -0.20
N HIS A 52 -13.69 -4.80 -1.31
CA HIS A 52 -13.80 -3.39 -1.68
C HIS A 52 -14.40 -3.25 -3.07
N GLU A 53 -15.28 -2.28 -3.21
CA GLU A 53 -15.83 -1.81 -4.46
C GLU A 53 -15.62 -0.30 -4.54
N TYR A 54 -14.97 0.17 -5.59
CA TYR A 54 -14.60 1.57 -5.70
C TYR A 54 -14.62 2.04 -7.15
N SER A 55 -15.27 3.18 -7.42
CA SER A 55 -15.23 3.83 -8.72
C SER A 55 -14.11 4.86 -8.75
N PHE A 56 -13.03 4.53 -9.45
CA PHE A 56 -11.86 5.36 -9.58
C PHE A 56 -12.04 6.34 -10.75
N GLN A 57 -11.84 7.61 -10.50
CA GLN A 57 -11.82 8.64 -11.51
C GLN A 57 -10.43 9.24 -11.62
N PHE A 58 -9.78 9.03 -12.76
CA PHE A 58 -8.50 9.65 -13.07
C PHE A 58 -8.70 11.11 -13.51
N MET A 59 -7.83 11.98 -13.05
CA MET A 59 -7.76 13.39 -13.46
C MET A 59 -6.34 13.70 -13.91
N GLY A 60 -6.10 13.68 -15.23
CA GLY A 60 -4.79 13.88 -15.82
C GLY A 60 -4.50 15.33 -16.17
N PHE A 61 -3.33 15.82 -15.77
CA PHE A 61 -2.77 17.08 -16.26
C PHE A 61 -1.82 16.85 -17.43
N THR A 62 -1.03 15.78 -17.36
CA THR A 62 -0.01 15.44 -18.36
C THR A 62 -0.40 14.21 -19.16
N THR A 63 -0.86 13.17 -18.49
CA THR A 63 -1.16 11.86 -19.09
C THR A 63 -2.65 11.70 -19.34
N THR A 64 -2.98 10.95 -20.38
CA THR A 64 -4.34 10.57 -20.73
C THR A 64 -4.44 9.05 -20.83
N TYR A 65 -5.59 8.48 -20.47
CA TYR A 65 -5.86 7.06 -20.58
C TYR A 65 -7.15 6.81 -21.36
N SER A 66 -7.15 5.72 -22.17
CA SER A 66 -8.43 5.07 -22.47
C SER A 66 -8.96 4.43 -21.18
N CYS A 67 -10.27 4.25 -21.04
CA CYS A 67 -10.81 3.61 -19.84
C CYS A 67 -10.31 2.19 -19.66
N ASP A 68 -10.13 1.43 -20.74
CA ASP A 68 -9.55 0.08 -20.69
C ASP A 68 -8.08 0.14 -20.21
N GLY A 69 -7.28 1.04 -20.80
CA GLY A 69 -5.90 1.24 -20.40
C GLY A 69 -5.74 1.67 -18.93
N LEU A 70 -6.65 2.52 -18.44
CA LEU A 70 -6.72 2.87 -17.02
C LEU A 70 -7.06 1.66 -16.15
N ALA A 71 -8.07 0.87 -16.56
CA ALA A 71 -8.49 -0.32 -15.83
C ALA A 71 -7.35 -1.35 -15.73
N ASP A 72 -6.63 -1.60 -16.81
CA ASP A 72 -5.48 -2.50 -16.83
C ASP A 72 -4.36 -2.04 -15.89
N LYS A 73 -4.02 -0.75 -15.93
CA LYS A 73 -3.02 -0.17 -15.03
C LYS A 73 -3.43 -0.27 -13.56
N LEU A 74 -4.70 0.05 -13.25
CA LEU A 74 -5.23 -0.04 -11.89
C LEU A 74 -5.25 -1.48 -11.39
N LYS A 75 -5.66 -2.46 -12.21
CA LYS A 75 -5.57 -3.88 -11.86
C LYS A 75 -4.15 -4.29 -11.51
N THR A 76 -3.18 -3.86 -12.29
CA THR A 76 -1.76 -4.12 -12.04
C THR A 76 -1.31 -3.51 -10.70
N LEU A 77 -1.70 -2.26 -10.42
CA LEU A 77 -1.39 -1.59 -9.15
C LEU A 77 -2.04 -2.29 -7.95
N LEU A 78 -3.30 -2.73 -8.07
CA LEU A 78 -4.00 -3.49 -7.01
C LEU A 78 -3.26 -4.77 -6.65
N ILE A 79 -2.91 -5.58 -7.67
CA ILE A 79 -2.20 -6.86 -7.45
C ILE A 79 -0.80 -6.62 -6.89
N ALA A 80 -0.07 -5.64 -7.42
CA ALA A 80 1.26 -5.27 -6.93
C ALA A 80 1.23 -4.77 -5.47
N SER A 81 0.12 -4.16 -5.04
CA SER A 81 -0.11 -3.71 -3.67
C SER A 81 -0.55 -4.80 -2.70
N GLY A 82 -0.74 -6.03 -3.15
CA GLY A 82 -1.11 -7.17 -2.29
C GLY A 82 -2.60 -7.51 -2.29
N ALA A 83 -3.38 -6.99 -3.24
CA ALA A 83 -4.76 -7.46 -3.43
C ALA A 83 -4.78 -8.93 -3.87
N ARG A 84 -5.88 -9.62 -3.56
CA ARG A 84 -6.11 -10.99 -4.01
C ARG A 84 -6.06 -11.06 -5.56
N PRO A 85 -5.49 -12.12 -6.16
CA PRO A 85 -5.28 -12.22 -7.62
C PRO A 85 -6.54 -12.15 -8.49
N ASP A 86 -7.71 -12.36 -7.91
CA ASP A 86 -9.01 -12.23 -8.59
C ASP A 86 -9.53 -10.77 -8.64
N ALA A 87 -8.71 -9.80 -8.25
CA ALA A 87 -9.03 -8.40 -8.40
C ALA A 87 -9.40 -8.06 -9.85
N THR A 88 -10.48 -7.32 -9.99
CA THR A 88 -10.97 -6.85 -11.28
C THR A 88 -11.01 -5.34 -11.33
N ALA A 89 -10.66 -4.79 -12.47
CA ALA A 89 -10.89 -3.41 -12.83
C ALA A 89 -11.60 -3.41 -14.20
N ARG A 90 -12.68 -2.67 -14.31
CA ARG A 90 -13.49 -2.58 -15.54
C ARG A 90 -13.53 -1.13 -16.00
N ALA A 91 -13.47 -0.93 -17.29
CA ALA A 91 -13.67 0.39 -17.87
C ALA A 91 -15.01 0.96 -17.42
N GLY A 92 -14.98 2.15 -16.84
CA GLY A 92 -16.17 2.91 -16.48
C GLY A 92 -16.72 3.71 -17.67
N ALA A 93 -17.65 4.62 -17.41
CA ALA A 93 -18.15 5.53 -18.44
C ALA A 93 -17.04 6.48 -18.90
N CYS A 94 -16.70 6.44 -20.20
CA CYS A 94 -15.73 7.31 -20.84
C CYS A 94 -16.43 8.40 -21.64
N ALA A 95 -16.12 9.65 -21.38
CA ALA A 95 -16.71 10.80 -22.08
C ALA A 95 -16.33 10.85 -23.57
N SER A 96 -15.14 10.39 -23.93
CA SER A 96 -14.57 10.48 -25.30
C SER A 96 -14.94 9.32 -26.22
N GLY A 97 -15.80 8.37 -25.78
CA GLY A 97 -16.14 7.16 -26.52
C GLY A 97 -15.06 6.06 -26.41
N PHE A 98 -15.39 4.89 -26.95
CA PHE A 98 -14.55 3.69 -26.81
C PHE A 98 -13.14 3.89 -27.36
N GLY A 99 -12.14 3.58 -26.54
CA GLY A 99 -10.75 3.48 -26.94
C GLY A 99 -9.98 4.81 -27.09
N ARG A 100 -10.61 5.96 -26.95
CA ARG A 100 -9.91 7.23 -27.01
C ARG A 100 -9.34 7.64 -25.64
N PRO A 101 -8.06 8.03 -25.56
CA PRO A 101 -7.49 8.58 -24.35
C PRO A 101 -8.18 9.88 -23.92
N ASP A 102 -8.45 10.00 -22.62
CA ASP A 102 -9.05 11.17 -22.00
C ASP A 102 -8.28 11.56 -20.73
N LYS A 103 -8.39 12.84 -20.35
CA LYS A 103 -7.89 13.33 -19.06
C LYS A 103 -8.78 12.89 -17.88
N PHE A 104 -10.02 12.51 -18.16
CA PHE A 104 -11.02 12.10 -17.17
C PHE A 104 -11.50 10.68 -17.47
N ALA A 105 -10.59 9.73 -17.37
CA ALA A 105 -10.92 8.32 -17.52
C ALA A 105 -11.46 7.75 -16.20
N ARG A 106 -12.36 6.75 -16.29
CA ARG A 106 -12.96 6.12 -15.12
C ARG A 106 -12.84 4.60 -15.19
N ALA A 107 -12.65 3.97 -14.03
CA ALA A 107 -12.66 2.53 -13.89
C ALA A 107 -13.37 2.10 -12.61
N ASP A 108 -14.14 1.02 -12.67
CA ASP A 108 -14.79 0.41 -11.52
C ASP A 108 -13.95 -0.77 -11.03
N LEU A 109 -13.57 -0.73 -9.76
CA LEU A 109 -12.68 -1.67 -9.11
C LEU A 109 -13.46 -2.57 -8.17
N THR A 110 -13.22 -3.88 -8.25
CA THR A 110 -13.66 -4.85 -7.24
C THR A 110 -12.47 -5.70 -6.85
N PHE A 111 -12.09 -5.65 -5.59
CA PHE A 111 -10.90 -6.36 -5.10
C PHE A 111 -11.04 -6.73 -3.63
N TYR A 112 -10.13 -7.58 -3.17
CA TYR A 112 -10.06 -8.02 -1.77
C TYR A 112 -8.67 -7.72 -1.23
N THR A 113 -8.62 -7.13 -0.03
CA THR A 113 -7.41 -6.93 0.74
C THR A 113 -7.42 -7.81 1.98
N LEU A 114 -6.25 -8.16 2.49
CA LEU A 114 -6.16 -8.89 3.74
C LEU A 114 -6.03 -7.90 4.90
N ALA A 115 -6.81 -8.10 5.95
CA ALA A 115 -6.72 -7.34 7.18
C ALA A 115 -6.50 -8.28 8.36
N PRO A 116 -5.81 -7.86 9.45
CA PRO A 116 -5.65 -8.66 10.66
C PRO A 116 -6.99 -9.15 11.21
N ALA A 117 -7.09 -10.40 11.64
CA ALA A 117 -8.35 -11.05 12.00
C ALA A 117 -9.13 -10.34 13.12
N GLY A 118 -8.48 -9.56 13.97
CA GLY A 118 -9.13 -8.78 15.04
C GLY A 118 -9.74 -7.46 14.58
N SER A 119 -9.46 -7.01 13.35
CA SER A 119 -9.87 -5.71 12.83
C SER A 119 -11.15 -5.73 11.98
N VAL A 120 -11.64 -6.91 11.63
CA VAL A 120 -12.78 -7.08 10.71
C VAL A 120 -13.79 -8.08 11.27
N THR A 121 -15.04 -7.69 11.35
CA THR A 121 -16.18 -8.60 11.54
C THR A 121 -16.42 -9.34 10.23
N SER A 122 -15.78 -10.46 10.04
CA SER A 122 -15.93 -11.27 8.82
C SER A 122 -16.19 -12.72 9.19
N ASP A 123 -17.26 -13.30 8.66
CA ASP A 123 -17.55 -14.74 8.72
C ASP A 123 -16.63 -15.55 7.79
N SER A 124 -15.62 -14.91 7.18
CA SER A 124 -14.69 -15.54 6.27
C SER A 124 -13.66 -16.38 7.03
N LYS A 125 -13.34 -17.55 6.46
CA LYS A 125 -12.28 -18.43 6.96
C LYS A 125 -10.98 -17.63 7.14
N PRO A 126 -10.32 -17.72 8.30
CA PRO A 126 -9.03 -17.06 8.52
C PRO A 126 -7.98 -17.55 7.51
N VAL A 127 -7.16 -16.63 7.07
CA VAL A 127 -6.07 -16.85 6.10
C VAL A 127 -4.78 -16.36 6.72
N ASP A 128 -3.69 -17.10 6.54
CA ASP A 128 -2.38 -16.65 6.98
C ASP A 128 -1.95 -15.43 6.18
N GLY A 129 -1.65 -14.34 6.87
CA GLY A 129 -1.12 -13.12 6.32
C GLY A 129 0.32 -12.87 6.74
N THR A 130 1.06 -12.12 5.95
CA THR A 130 2.41 -11.66 6.26
C THR A 130 2.63 -10.27 5.71
N TRP A 131 3.57 -9.54 6.31
CA TRP A 131 3.96 -8.23 5.81
C TRP A 131 4.93 -8.37 4.65
N ILE A 132 4.51 -7.99 3.45
CA ILE A 132 5.33 -8.04 2.24
C ILE A 132 5.80 -6.64 1.86
N PRO A 133 7.09 -6.45 1.53
CA PRO A 133 7.58 -5.18 1.02
C PRO A 133 7.09 -4.97 -0.41
N VAL A 134 6.52 -3.79 -0.67
CA VAL A 134 6.03 -3.37 -1.97
C VAL A 134 6.83 -2.16 -2.42
N THR A 135 7.27 -2.17 -3.68
CA THR A 135 7.90 -1.03 -4.32
C THR A 135 7.21 -0.76 -5.66
N ILE A 136 6.66 0.42 -5.81
CA ILE A 136 6.07 0.92 -7.06
C ILE A 136 6.99 2.01 -7.60
N ALA A 137 7.53 1.76 -8.79
CA ALA A 137 8.45 2.66 -9.47
C ALA A 137 8.22 2.56 -10.98
N SER A 138 8.86 3.40 -11.79
CA SER A 138 8.85 3.24 -13.24
C SER A 138 9.35 1.84 -13.62
N GLN A 139 8.59 1.12 -14.46
CA GLN A 139 8.81 -0.28 -14.84
C GLN A 139 8.76 -1.29 -13.67
N ARG A 140 8.17 -0.92 -12.55
CA ARG A 140 7.95 -1.81 -11.42
C ARG A 140 6.57 -1.53 -10.78
N PRO A 141 5.55 -2.31 -11.11
CA PRO A 141 5.52 -3.40 -12.11
C PRO A 141 5.84 -2.92 -13.54
N ARG A 142 6.13 -3.87 -14.45
CA ARG A 142 6.62 -3.59 -15.80
C ARG A 142 5.71 -2.69 -16.62
N GLU A 143 4.42 -2.77 -16.35
CA GLU A 143 3.36 -2.05 -17.05
C GLU A 143 3.37 -0.55 -16.73
N LEU A 144 4.09 -0.12 -15.69
CA LEU A 144 4.19 1.29 -15.32
C LEU A 144 5.29 2.01 -16.09
N ALA A 145 4.93 3.10 -16.74
CA ALA A 145 5.85 4.04 -17.36
C ALA A 145 6.08 5.27 -16.47
N ALA A 146 7.09 6.08 -16.80
CA ALA A 146 7.29 7.36 -16.10
C ALA A 146 6.08 8.30 -16.19
N GLY A 147 5.32 8.22 -17.30
CA GLY A 147 4.08 8.97 -17.50
C GLY A 147 2.93 8.57 -16.57
N ASP A 148 3.01 7.41 -15.90
CA ASP A 148 1.96 6.98 -14.95
C ASP A 148 2.10 7.63 -13.56
N CYS A 149 2.96 8.62 -13.41
CA CYS A 149 3.22 9.32 -12.16
C CYS A 149 1.93 9.84 -11.50
N GLU A 150 1.12 10.59 -12.24
CA GLU A 150 -0.16 11.14 -11.73
C GLU A 150 -1.15 10.03 -11.33
N LEU A 151 -1.15 8.92 -12.05
CA LEU A 151 -1.96 7.75 -11.70
C LEU A 151 -1.53 7.15 -10.36
N VAL A 152 -0.22 6.99 -10.14
CA VAL A 152 0.31 6.43 -8.88
C VAL A 152 0.02 7.35 -7.70
N GLU A 153 0.11 8.66 -7.85
CA GLU A 153 -0.28 9.62 -6.80
C GLU A 153 -1.76 9.52 -6.46
N GLN A 154 -2.63 9.46 -7.47
CA GLN A 154 -4.07 9.33 -7.26
C GLN A 154 -4.46 7.96 -6.69
N PHE A 155 -3.80 6.88 -7.13
CA PHE A 155 -3.95 5.55 -6.53
C PHE A 155 -3.55 5.56 -5.05
N ARG A 156 -2.42 6.14 -4.72
CA ARG A 156 -1.96 6.27 -3.34
C ARG A 156 -2.98 7.02 -2.47
N SER A 157 -3.50 8.14 -2.95
CA SER A 157 -4.43 8.99 -2.17
C SER A 157 -5.83 8.40 -2.02
N SER A 158 -6.31 7.64 -3.02
CA SER A 158 -7.71 7.21 -3.09
C SER A 158 -7.91 5.73 -2.79
N VAL A 159 -6.94 4.88 -3.12
CA VAL A 159 -7.09 3.41 -3.09
C VAL A 159 -6.19 2.75 -2.05
N LEU A 160 -4.95 3.24 -1.88
CA LEU A 160 -3.99 2.60 -0.98
C LEU A 160 -4.47 2.55 0.47
N GLY A 161 -5.29 3.51 0.92
CA GLY A 161 -5.91 3.50 2.24
C GLY A 161 -6.89 2.36 2.51
N MET A 162 -7.29 1.60 1.47
CA MET A 162 -8.12 0.40 1.59
C MET A 162 -7.29 -0.86 1.88
N PHE A 163 -5.97 -0.76 1.80
CA PHE A 163 -5.03 -1.83 2.17
C PHE A 163 -4.55 -1.64 3.60
N THR A 164 -4.29 -2.74 4.29
CA THR A 164 -3.55 -2.70 5.55
C THR A 164 -2.08 -2.50 5.24
N THR A 165 -1.60 -1.28 5.43
CA THR A 165 -0.22 -0.89 5.08
C THR A 165 0.52 -0.32 6.27
N ARG A 166 1.85 -0.43 6.26
CA ARG A 166 2.75 0.24 7.20
C ARG A 166 4.01 0.75 6.49
N ASN A 167 4.73 1.67 7.13
CA ASN A 167 5.99 2.24 6.62
C ASN A 167 5.83 2.82 5.20
N VAL A 168 4.76 3.59 4.97
CA VAL A 168 4.49 4.20 3.66
C VAL A 168 5.41 5.38 3.43
N GLU A 169 6.32 5.23 2.46
CA GLU A 169 7.22 6.27 1.98
C GLU A 169 6.88 6.61 0.54
N SER A 170 6.69 7.90 0.24
CA SER A 170 6.46 8.36 -1.12
C SER A 170 7.40 9.53 -1.43
N ARG A 171 8.20 9.33 -2.46
CA ARG A 171 9.04 10.36 -3.08
C ARG A 171 8.66 10.55 -4.55
N THR A 172 7.43 10.15 -4.88
CA THR A 172 6.87 10.35 -6.22
C THR A 172 6.77 11.84 -6.49
N THR A 173 7.30 12.27 -7.62
CA THR A 173 7.27 13.66 -8.06
C THR A 173 6.73 13.71 -9.47
N CYS A 174 5.59 14.36 -9.66
CA CYS A 174 4.98 14.53 -10.96
C CYS A 174 5.12 16.00 -11.39
N VAL A 175 5.73 16.22 -12.54
CA VAL A 175 5.87 17.56 -13.12
C VAL A 175 4.70 17.79 -14.05
N PRO A 176 3.77 18.74 -13.74
CA PRO A 176 2.62 19.02 -14.59
C PRO A 176 3.04 19.40 -16.01
N HIS A 177 2.33 18.85 -17.00
CA HIS A 177 2.57 19.09 -18.43
C HIS A 177 3.95 18.66 -18.98
N GLN A 178 4.72 17.88 -18.20
CA GLN A 178 6.01 17.35 -18.62
C GLN A 178 6.16 15.89 -18.26
N LEU A 179 6.61 15.06 -19.20
CA LEU A 179 6.98 13.66 -18.92
C LEU A 179 8.40 13.55 -18.37
N SER A 180 9.27 14.49 -18.77
CA SER A 180 10.65 14.57 -18.27
C SER A 180 10.68 15.19 -16.87
N GLY A 181 11.49 14.58 -15.97
CA GLY A 181 11.61 15.03 -14.58
C GLY A 181 10.57 14.42 -13.62
N SER A 182 9.55 13.75 -14.14
CA SER A 182 8.64 12.97 -13.30
C SER A 182 9.29 11.67 -12.86
N SER A 183 9.10 11.30 -11.60
CA SER A 183 9.60 10.06 -11.01
C SER A 183 8.54 9.40 -10.15
N ILE A 184 8.50 8.08 -10.20
CA ILE A 184 7.63 7.25 -9.34
C ILE A 184 8.53 6.57 -8.31
N ASP A 185 8.31 6.83 -7.04
CA ASP A 185 8.96 6.14 -5.92
C ASP A 185 7.98 6.05 -4.73
N LEU A 186 7.25 4.94 -4.65
CA LEU A 186 6.32 4.64 -3.58
C LEU A 186 6.69 3.29 -2.98
N LYS A 187 7.01 3.27 -1.69
CA LYS A 187 7.41 2.08 -0.93
C LYS A 187 6.53 1.94 0.29
N PHE A 188 6.15 0.71 0.60
CA PHE A 188 5.39 0.39 1.81
C PHE A 188 5.47 -1.10 2.09
N GLN A 189 4.99 -1.51 3.26
CA GLN A 189 4.69 -2.89 3.53
C GLN A 189 3.18 -3.10 3.51
N SER A 190 2.73 -4.14 2.82
CA SER A 190 1.33 -4.52 2.75
C SER A 190 1.10 -5.83 3.49
N PHE A 191 0.04 -5.91 4.27
CA PHE A 191 -0.39 -7.16 4.87
C PHE A 191 -1.16 -7.96 3.82
N ALA A 192 -0.58 -9.06 3.36
CA ALA A 192 -1.12 -9.86 2.26
C ALA A 192 -0.90 -11.36 2.50
N ALA A 193 -1.66 -12.19 1.78
CA ALA A 193 -1.42 -13.61 1.78
C ALA A 193 -0.05 -13.92 1.13
N PRO A 194 0.73 -14.86 1.70
CA PRO A 194 2.00 -15.22 1.12
C PRO A 194 1.81 -15.70 -0.32
N PRO A 195 2.73 -15.34 -1.24
CA PRO A 195 2.66 -15.81 -2.61
C PRO A 195 2.64 -17.33 -2.62
N LYS A 196 1.68 -17.93 -3.33
CA LYS A 196 1.66 -19.37 -3.50
C LYS A 196 3.00 -19.79 -4.11
N ALA A 197 3.76 -20.61 -3.37
CA ALA A 197 5.01 -21.16 -3.88
C ALA A 197 4.73 -21.77 -5.26
N SER A 198 5.32 -21.20 -6.30
CA SER A 198 5.26 -21.76 -7.64
C SER A 198 5.92 -23.12 -7.56
N ARG A 199 5.11 -24.19 -7.71
CA ARG A 199 5.61 -25.56 -7.74
C ARG A 199 6.72 -25.62 -8.78
N PRO A 200 7.96 -26.04 -8.42
CA PRO A 200 9.05 -26.09 -9.38
C PRO A 200 8.66 -27.01 -10.53
N LYS A 201 8.62 -26.46 -11.74
CA LYS A 201 8.21 -27.12 -12.98
C LYS A 201 9.35 -27.95 -13.57
N HIS A 202 10.15 -28.62 -12.74
CA HIS A 202 11.20 -29.55 -13.15
C HIS A 202 11.30 -30.70 -12.16
N ALA A 203 10.37 -31.66 -12.30
CA ALA A 203 10.78 -33.04 -12.08
C ALA A 203 11.53 -33.43 -13.35
N ALA A 204 12.86 -33.47 -13.28
CA ALA A 204 13.70 -33.97 -14.37
C ALA A 204 13.23 -35.37 -14.79
N MET A 205 12.87 -35.52 -16.05
CA MET A 205 12.82 -36.81 -16.70
C MET A 205 14.25 -37.37 -16.69
N THR A 206 14.49 -38.31 -15.81
CA THR A 206 15.68 -39.17 -15.86
C THR A 206 15.58 -39.97 -17.17
N PRO A 207 16.53 -39.88 -18.11
CA PRO A 207 16.56 -40.77 -19.25
C PRO A 207 16.94 -42.15 -18.75
N GLU A 208 16.00 -43.06 -18.83
CA GLU A 208 16.20 -44.49 -18.62
C GLU A 208 17.20 -45.05 -19.60
N GLY A 209 18.30 -45.57 -19.09
CA GLY A 209 19.45 -46.04 -19.84
C GLY A 209 19.10 -47.15 -20.80
N SER A 210 19.44 -46.95 -22.10
CA SER A 210 19.56 -48.02 -23.07
C SER A 210 20.71 -48.95 -22.71
N SER A 211 20.37 -50.19 -22.39
CA SER A 211 21.31 -51.29 -22.25
C SER A 211 21.70 -51.81 -23.65
N PRO A 212 22.99 -51.95 -24.01
CA PRO A 212 23.38 -52.62 -25.27
C PRO A 212 23.41 -54.12 -25.05
N SER A 213 22.83 -54.85 -26.01
CA SER A 213 23.04 -56.28 -26.26
C SER A 213 24.17 -56.44 -27.25
#